data_74bdc699bce4b17a6a3173f3d586daf8
#
_entry.id   74bdc699bce4b17a6a3173f3d586daf8
#
_cell.length_a   1.000
_cell.length_b   1.000
_cell.length_c   1.000
_cell.angle_alpha   90.00
_cell.angle_beta   90.00
_cell.angle_gamma   90.00
#
_symmetry.space_group_name_H-M   'P 1'
#
loop_
_entity.id
_entity.type
_entity.pdbx_description
1 polymer ?
#
loop_
_entity_poly.entity_id
_entity_poly.type
_entity_poly.pdbx_seq_one_letter_code
_entity_poly.pdbx_strand_id
1 'polypeptide(L)'
;TGRKGPVLVDVTKDVSAALCEFEPKEAEHQVKMPTASDEEIRKIADMINQAERPAIYCGGGVINANCSKYIQPLAEKLDAYVTFSMMGLTAMDGENFRDLGMNGMHGRYASTKAFAEADLILALGVRFTDRATGNKDKFAENAKIIHIDVDVAEHGKNILAHLLLFS
;
A
#
# COMPACT_ATOMS: atom_id res chain seq x y z
N THR A 1 12.17 -9.75 4.33
CA THR A 1 11.46 -8.98 5.35
C THR A 1 11.22 -7.57 4.86
N GLY A 2 10.11 -6.97 5.23
CA GLY A 2 9.69 -5.72 4.65
C GLY A 2 9.35 -5.88 3.17
N ARG A 3 9.62 -4.84 2.39
CA ARG A 3 9.37 -4.86 0.96
C ARG A 3 10.34 -5.79 0.25
N LYS A 4 9.81 -6.76 -0.50
CA LYS A 4 10.58 -7.71 -1.28
C LYS A 4 11.22 -7.04 -2.50
N GLY A 5 12.45 -7.43 -2.81
CA GLY A 5 13.19 -6.96 -3.98
C GLY A 5 14.19 -8.00 -4.47
N PRO A 6 14.80 -7.78 -5.64
CA PRO A 6 15.84 -8.64 -6.15
C PRO A 6 17.09 -8.55 -5.26
N VAL A 7 17.75 -9.69 -5.08
CA VAL A 7 19.04 -9.77 -4.38
C VAL A 7 20.03 -10.44 -5.31
N LEU A 8 21.19 -9.84 -5.50
CA LEU A 8 22.33 -10.41 -6.21
C LEU A 8 23.34 -10.97 -5.20
N VAL A 9 23.73 -12.22 -5.37
CA VAL A 9 24.86 -12.81 -4.66
C VAL A 9 25.90 -13.21 -5.71
N ASP A 10 27.05 -12.55 -5.69
CA ASP A 10 28.18 -12.88 -6.56
C ASP A 10 29.10 -13.86 -5.85
N VAL A 11 29.27 -15.05 -6.44
CA VAL A 11 30.15 -16.10 -5.92
C VAL A 11 31.30 -16.28 -6.88
N THR A 12 32.50 -15.85 -6.46
CA THR A 12 33.71 -15.94 -7.27
C THR A 12 34.14 -17.38 -7.51
N LYS A 13 34.87 -17.64 -8.61
CA LYS A 13 35.26 -19.00 -9.04
C LYS A 13 36.10 -19.71 -7.99
N ASP A 14 37.00 -19.03 -7.35
CA ASP A 14 37.89 -19.57 -6.31
C ASP A 14 37.12 -20.01 -5.07
N VAL A 15 36.14 -19.20 -4.64
CA VAL A 15 35.25 -19.52 -3.51
C VAL A 15 34.35 -20.70 -3.84
N SER A 16 33.77 -20.74 -5.06
CA SER A 16 32.88 -21.85 -5.48
C SER A 16 33.64 -23.20 -5.65
N ALA A 17 34.97 -23.16 -5.84
CA ALA A 17 35.80 -24.35 -5.95
C ALA A 17 36.49 -24.74 -4.63
N ALA A 18 36.45 -23.91 -3.61
CA ALA A 18 37.07 -24.16 -2.32
C ALA A 18 36.35 -25.26 -1.54
N LEU A 19 37.12 -26.10 -0.87
CA LEU A 19 36.58 -27.05 0.10
C LEU A 19 36.50 -26.37 1.46
N CYS A 20 35.36 -26.51 2.13
CA CYS A 20 35.15 -25.99 3.47
C CYS A 20 34.42 -27.04 4.34
N GLU A 21 34.62 -26.97 5.63
CA GLU A 21 33.75 -27.66 6.58
C GLU A 21 32.46 -26.85 6.72
N PHE A 22 31.34 -27.51 6.52
CA PHE A 22 30.02 -26.87 6.58
C PHE A 22 29.18 -27.48 7.70
N GLU A 23 28.83 -26.65 8.65
CA GLU A 23 27.82 -26.98 9.66
C GLU A 23 26.51 -26.26 9.28
N PRO A 24 25.39 -26.97 9.05
CA PRO A 24 24.11 -26.38 8.80
C PRO A 24 23.71 -25.51 9.99
N LYS A 25 23.51 -24.20 9.74
CA LYS A 25 22.92 -23.29 10.75
C LYS A 25 21.48 -23.00 10.38
N GLU A 26 20.60 -23.13 11.35
CA GLU A 26 19.24 -22.62 11.16
C GLU A 26 19.27 -21.09 10.97
N ALA A 27 18.41 -20.58 10.10
CA ALA A 27 18.32 -19.14 9.87
C ALA A 27 17.84 -18.43 11.15
N GLU A 28 18.71 -17.70 11.80
CA GLU A 28 18.44 -17.02 13.08
C GLU A 28 17.48 -15.82 12.98
N HIS A 29 17.03 -15.44 11.79
CA HIS A 29 16.29 -14.22 11.61
C HIS A 29 14.83 -14.45 11.23
N GLN A 30 13.99 -14.65 12.24
CA GLN A 30 12.59 -14.29 12.13
C GLN A 30 12.47 -12.75 12.31
N VAL A 31 12.45 -12.01 11.20
CA VAL A 31 12.15 -10.59 11.31
C VAL A 31 10.68 -10.47 11.69
N LYS A 32 10.43 -9.99 12.89
CA LYS A 32 9.07 -9.65 13.31
C LYS A 32 8.58 -8.50 12.42
N MET A 33 7.47 -8.74 11.73
CA MET A 33 6.79 -7.65 11.03
C MET A 33 6.22 -6.68 12.08
N PRO A 34 6.32 -5.37 11.84
CA PRO A 34 5.70 -4.41 12.73
C PRO A 34 4.19 -4.64 12.75
N THR A 35 3.62 -4.48 13.92
CA THR A 35 2.18 -4.60 14.12
C THR A 35 1.69 -3.29 14.70
N ALA A 36 0.64 -2.74 14.12
CA ALA A 36 0.00 -1.53 14.62
C ALA A 36 -0.48 -1.72 16.05
N SER A 37 -0.29 -0.71 16.88
CA SER A 37 -0.86 -0.65 18.22
C SER A 37 -2.36 -0.35 18.16
N ASP A 38 -3.07 -0.74 19.22
CA ASP A 38 -4.50 -0.42 19.35
C ASP A 38 -4.77 1.08 19.31
N GLU A 39 -3.84 1.90 19.80
CA GLU A 39 -3.97 3.37 19.78
C GLU A 39 -3.89 3.91 18.34
N GLU A 40 -2.95 3.41 17.53
CA GLU A 40 -2.83 3.78 16.12
C GLU A 40 -4.08 3.35 15.33
N ILE A 41 -4.58 2.14 15.57
CA ILE A 41 -5.82 1.65 14.95
C ILE A 41 -7.02 2.52 15.33
N ARG A 42 -7.14 2.94 16.59
CA ARG A 42 -8.22 3.85 17.03
C ARG A 42 -8.12 5.21 16.33
N LYS A 43 -6.93 5.80 16.24
CA LYS A 43 -6.73 7.07 15.51
C LYS A 43 -7.17 6.96 14.04
N ILE A 44 -6.83 5.85 13.37
CA ILE A 44 -7.26 5.58 12.00
C ILE A 44 -8.79 5.48 11.94
N ALA A 45 -9.39 4.70 12.83
CA ALA A 45 -10.83 4.51 12.88
C ALA A 45 -11.58 5.84 13.13
N ASP A 46 -11.06 6.69 14.03
CA ASP A 46 -11.64 8.00 14.31
C ASP A 46 -11.58 8.93 13.08
N MET A 47 -10.48 8.92 12.33
CA MET A 47 -10.37 9.70 11.09
C MET A 47 -11.34 9.19 10.02
N ILE A 48 -11.47 7.87 9.88
CA ILE A 48 -12.39 7.25 8.93
C ILE A 48 -13.85 7.56 9.29
N ASN A 49 -14.21 7.46 10.57
CA ASN A 49 -15.58 7.73 11.04
C ASN A 49 -16.01 9.20 10.89
N GLN A 50 -15.06 10.12 10.72
CA GLN A 50 -15.33 11.54 10.47
C GLN A 50 -15.45 11.87 8.98
N ALA A 51 -15.07 10.96 8.10
CA ALA A 51 -15.11 11.18 6.67
C ALA A 51 -16.54 11.02 6.12
N GLU A 52 -16.91 11.90 5.21
CA GLU A 52 -18.18 11.83 4.49
C GLU A 52 -18.06 11.14 3.13
N ARG A 53 -16.88 11.23 2.52
CA ARG A 53 -16.56 10.64 1.20
C ARG A 53 -15.21 9.94 1.22
N PRO A 54 -15.09 8.85 1.99
CA PRO A 54 -13.85 8.10 2.02
C PRO A 54 -13.59 7.36 0.71
N ALA A 55 -12.33 7.30 0.29
CA ALA A 55 -11.87 6.46 -0.81
C ALA A 55 -10.74 5.53 -0.34
N ILE A 56 -10.68 4.32 -0.88
CA ILE A 56 -9.61 3.37 -0.61
C ILE A 56 -8.69 3.30 -1.82
N TYR A 57 -7.39 3.42 -1.58
CA TYR A 57 -6.36 3.28 -2.61
C TYR A 57 -5.49 2.07 -2.34
N CYS A 58 -5.64 1.01 -3.16
CA CYS A 58 -4.92 -0.24 -3.00
C CYS A 58 -3.69 -0.31 -3.90
N GLY A 59 -2.55 -0.63 -3.32
CA GLY A 59 -1.31 -0.92 -4.03
C GLY A 59 -0.93 -2.38 -4.00
N GLY A 60 0.24 -2.67 -4.57
CA GLY A 60 0.83 -4.01 -4.56
C GLY A 60 1.10 -4.56 -3.15
N GLY A 61 1.21 -3.69 -2.15
CA GLY A 61 1.35 -4.09 -0.75
C GLY A 61 0.17 -4.92 -0.25
N VAL A 62 -1.06 -4.60 -0.66
CA VAL A 62 -2.27 -5.37 -0.32
C VAL A 62 -2.17 -6.81 -0.83
N ILE A 63 -1.72 -6.98 -2.09
CA ILE A 63 -1.53 -8.31 -2.70
C ILE A 63 -0.43 -9.09 -1.98
N ASN A 64 0.72 -8.43 -1.76
CA ASN A 64 1.88 -9.05 -1.10
C ASN A 64 1.59 -9.47 0.34
N ALA A 65 0.72 -8.74 1.03
CA ALA A 65 0.27 -9.05 2.39
C ALA A 65 -0.86 -10.10 2.43
N ASN A 66 -1.35 -10.57 1.26
CA ASN A 66 -2.52 -11.47 1.15
C ASN A 66 -3.78 -10.91 1.82
N CYS A 67 -3.97 -9.58 1.72
CA CYS A 67 -5.06 -8.84 2.35
C CYS A 67 -6.24 -8.52 1.41
N SER A 68 -6.21 -8.97 0.16
CA SER A 68 -7.25 -8.70 -0.85
C SER A 68 -8.65 -9.05 -0.36
N LYS A 69 -8.79 -10.17 0.37
CA LYS A 69 -10.08 -10.64 0.92
C LYS A 69 -10.75 -9.67 1.90
N TYR A 70 -10.01 -8.69 2.41
CA TYR A 70 -10.54 -7.70 3.35
C TYR A 70 -10.96 -6.39 2.67
N ILE A 71 -10.57 -6.16 1.42
CA ILE A 71 -10.80 -4.88 0.74
C ILE A 71 -12.29 -4.64 0.47
N GLN A 72 -12.98 -5.62 -0.10
CA GLN A 72 -14.41 -5.49 -0.37
C GLN A 72 -15.24 -5.30 0.92
N PRO A 73 -15.11 -6.13 1.96
CA PRO A 73 -15.83 -5.90 3.21
C PRO A 73 -15.52 -4.54 3.86
N LEU A 74 -14.28 -4.07 3.74
CA LEU A 74 -13.90 -2.75 4.23
C LEU A 74 -14.61 -1.64 3.43
N ALA A 75 -14.58 -1.72 2.11
CA ALA A 75 -15.23 -0.76 1.22
C ALA A 75 -16.75 -0.68 1.45
N GLU A 76 -17.39 -1.84 1.63
CA GLU A 76 -18.82 -1.92 1.96
C GLU A 76 -19.13 -1.28 3.31
N LYS A 77 -18.33 -1.55 4.33
CA LYS A 77 -18.50 -0.99 5.68
C LYS A 77 -18.32 0.53 5.72
N LEU A 78 -17.44 1.06 4.89
CA LEU A 78 -17.13 2.49 4.84
C LEU A 78 -17.97 3.26 3.82
N ASP A 79 -18.79 2.58 3.04
CA ASP A 79 -19.46 3.11 1.84
C ASP A 79 -18.48 3.80 0.88
N ALA A 80 -17.28 3.23 0.76
CA ALA A 80 -16.16 3.80 0.02
C ALA A 80 -16.03 3.20 -1.38
N TYR A 81 -15.59 4.01 -2.34
CA TYR A 81 -15.07 3.50 -3.60
C TYR A 81 -13.62 3.07 -3.47
N VAL A 82 -13.22 2.09 -4.30
CA VAL A 82 -11.87 1.53 -4.31
C VAL A 82 -11.19 1.85 -5.63
N THR A 83 -9.97 2.33 -5.56
CA THR A 83 -9.12 2.54 -6.73
C THR A 83 -7.79 1.82 -6.53
N PHE A 84 -7.04 1.62 -7.60
CA PHE A 84 -5.86 0.78 -7.56
C PHE A 84 -4.67 1.44 -8.24
N SER A 85 -3.48 1.16 -7.74
CA SER A 85 -2.27 1.25 -8.56
C SER A 85 -2.24 0.07 -9.53
N MET A 86 -1.40 0.12 -10.58
CA MET A 86 -1.25 -1.01 -11.49
C MET A 86 -0.99 -2.33 -10.77
N MET A 87 -0.14 -2.34 -9.74
CA MET A 87 0.19 -3.53 -8.95
C MET A 87 -0.90 -3.94 -7.95
N GLY A 88 -1.92 -3.13 -7.76
CA GLY A 88 -3.04 -3.39 -6.86
C GLY A 88 -4.33 -3.83 -7.56
N LEU A 89 -4.37 -3.88 -8.91
CA LEU A 89 -5.58 -4.10 -9.71
C LEU A 89 -6.36 -5.38 -9.37
N THR A 90 -5.70 -6.40 -8.82
CA THR A 90 -6.34 -7.67 -8.46
C THR A 90 -6.71 -7.75 -6.96
N ALA A 91 -6.67 -6.62 -6.24
CA ALA A 91 -6.99 -6.61 -4.82
C ALA A 91 -8.50 -6.73 -4.52
N MET A 92 -9.35 -6.56 -5.53
CA MET A 92 -10.81 -6.65 -5.41
C MET A 92 -11.38 -7.26 -6.69
N ASP A 93 -12.61 -7.76 -6.63
CA ASP A 93 -13.35 -8.22 -7.79
C ASP A 93 -13.74 -7.04 -8.69
N GLY A 94 -13.30 -7.07 -9.95
CA GLY A 94 -13.54 -5.99 -10.92
C GLY A 94 -15.01 -5.86 -11.38
N GLU A 95 -15.88 -6.80 -11.05
CA GLU A 95 -17.32 -6.70 -11.29
C GLU A 95 -18.07 -5.94 -10.18
N ASN A 96 -17.42 -5.69 -9.05
CA ASN A 96 -18.02 -4.91 -7.97
C ASN A 96 -18.14 -3.44 -8.36
N PHE A 97 -19.33 -2.85 -8.20
CA PHE A 97 -19.59 -1.45 -8.59
C PHE A 97 -18.74 -0.42 -7.84
N ARG A 98 -18.14 -0.80 -6.71
CA ARG A 98 -17.21 0.03 -5.93
C ARG A 98 -15.80 0.04 -6.53
N ASP A 99 -15.47 -0.91 -7.42
CA ASP A 99 -14.21 -0.94 -8.15
C ASP A 99 -14.21 0.12 -9.25
N LEU A 100 -13.50 1.20 -9.04
CA LEU A 100 -13.33 2.27 -10.04
C LEU A 100 -12.12 2.04 -10.95
N GLY A 101 -11.41 0.94 -10.78
CA GLY A 101 -10.23 0.59 -11.57
C GLY A 101 -8.99 1.38 -11.18
N MET A 102 -8.03 1.41 -12.09
CA MET A 102 -6.73 2.05 -11.87
C MET A 102 -6.84 3.58 -11.81
N ASN A 103 -6.07 4.18 -10.91
CA ASN A 103 -5.86 5.62 -10.85
C ASN A 103 -4.60 6.05 -11.61
N GLY A 104 -4.57 7.32 -12.03
CA GLY A 104 -3.43 7.99 -12.62
C GLY A 104 -3.47 8.11 -14.15
N MET A 105 -2.31 8.34 -14.77
CA MET A 105 -2.17 8.68 -16.20
C MET A 105 -2.85 7.69 -17.16
N HIS A 106 -2.82 6.40 -16.82
CA HIS A 106 -3.46 5.33 -17.59
C HIS A 106 -4.70 4.77 -16.91
N GLY A 107 -5.20 5.50 -15.91
CA GLY A 107 -6.35 5.09 -15.10
C GLY A 107 -7.69 5.48 -15.72
N ARG A 108 -8.74 5.12 -15.01
CA ARG A 108 -10.12 5.50 -15.37
C ARG A 108 -10.43 6.90 -14.85
N TYR A 109 -11.20 7.65 -15.62
CA TYR A 109 -11.67 8.97 -15.20
C TYR A 109 -12.44 8.93 -13.88
N ALA A 110 -13.27 7.90 -13.66
CA ALA A 110 -14.02 7.72 -12.43
C ALA A 110 -13.12 7.64 -11.18
N SER A 111 -11.99 6.93 -11.26
CA SER A 111 -11.04 6.82 -10.15
C SER A 111 -10.36 8.16 -9.84
N THR A 112 -9.98 8.91 -10.87
CA THR A 112 -9.39 10.24 -10.70
C THR A 112 -10.41 11.22 -10.09
N LYS A 113 -11.67 11.16 -10.54
CA LYS A 113 -12.73 11.98 -10.00
C LYS A 113 -13.06 11.66 -8.55
N ALA A 114 -13.11 10.36 -8.20
CA ALA A 114 -13.32 9.93 -6.83
C ALA A 114 -12.26 10.49 -5.87
N PHE A 115 -10.98 10.53 -6.29
CA PHE A 115 -9.93 11.13 -5.47
C PHE A 115 -10.05 12.65 -5.34
N ALA A 116 -10.47 13.33 -6.39
CA ALA A 116 -10.67 14.78 -6.35
C ALA A 116 -11.83 15.20 -5.43
N GLU A 117 -12.84 14.33 -5.27
CA GLU A 117 -14.03 14.56 -4.45
C GLU A 117 -13.93 13.95 -3.04
N ALA A 118 -12.96 13.07 -2.80
CA ALA A 118 -12.75 12.45 -1.50
C ALA A 118 -12.31 13.46 -0.45
N ASP A 119 -12.78 13.28 0.77
CA ASP A 119 -12.31 13.99 1.97
C ASP A 119 -11.31 13.16 2.80
N LEU A 120 -11.28 11.85 2.53
CA LEU A 120 -10.29 10.93 3.11
C LEU A 120 -9.85 9.90 2.07
N ILE A 121 -8.54 9.66 1.99
CA ILE A 121 -7.96 8.55 1.24
C ILE A 121 -7.25 7.61 2.20
N LEU A 122 -7.72 6.36 2.24
CA LEU A 122 -7.05 5.27 2.93
C LEU A 122 -6.13 4.55 1.94
N ALA A 123 -4.85 4.86 2.00
CA ALA A 123 -3.83 4.36 1.07
C ALA A 123 -3.11 3.14 1.66
N LEU A 124 -3.30 1.98 1.04
CA LEU A 124 -2.85 0.68 1.52
C LEU A 124 -1.76 0.10 0.61
N GLY A 125 -0.52 0.09 1.08
CA GLY A 125 0.62 -0.48 0.36
C GLY A 125 0.87 0.15 -1.01
N VAL A 126 0.79 1.49 -1.11
CA VAL A 126 0.98 2.27 -2.33
C VAL A 126 2.20 3.19 -2.22
N ARG A 127 2.88 3.44 -3.33
CA ARG A 127 4.08 4.29 -3.36
C ARG A 127 3.84 5.70 -3.87
N PHE A 128 2.63 6.05 -4.26
CA PHE A 128 2.29 7.35 -4.84
C PHE A 128 3.26 7.78 -5.96
N THR A 129 3.49 6.88 -6.93
CA THR A 129 4.38 7.18 -8.06
C THR A 129 3.83 8.35 -8.88
N ASP A 130 4.70 9.05 -9.60
CA ASP A 130 4.38 10.18 -10.47
C ASP A 130 3.27 9.88 -11.49
N ARG A 131 3.26 8.67 -12.03
CA ARG A 131 2.24 8.21 -12.99
C ARG A 131 0.88 7.99 -12.36
N ALA A 132 0.84 7.75 -11.07
CA ALA A 132 -0.41 7.59 -10.31
C ALA A 132 -0.93 8.93 -9.76
N THR A 133 -0.03 9.83 -9.35
CA THR A 133 -0.41 11.10 -8.73
C THR A 133 -0.52 12.25 -9.73
N GLY A 134 0.24 12.18 -10.82
CA GLY A 134 0.39 13.31 -11.72
C GLY A 134 1.02 14.51 -11.00
N ASN A 135 0.36 15.67 -11.10
CA ASN A 135 0.79 16.84 -10.34
C ASN A 135 0.51 16.62 -8.84
N LYS A 136 1.59 16.50 -8.06
CA LYS A 136 1.53 16.21 -6.63
C LYS A 136 0.79 17.27 -5.82
N ASP A 137 0.89 18.53 -6.23
CA ASP A 137 0.26 19.65 -5.53
C ASP A 137 -1.26 19.69 -5.71
N LYS A 138 -1.76 18.99 -6.73
CA LYS A 138 -3.19 18.86 -7.05
C LYS A 138 -3.76 17.49 -6.75
N PHE A 139 -2.92 16.55 -6.29
CA PHE A 139 -3.37 15.21 -5.98
C PHE A 139 -4.16 15.21 -4.68
N ALA A 140 -5.47 14.95 -4.78
CA ALA A 140 -6.34 14.80 -3.62
C ALA A 140 -6.21 15.98 -2.61
N GLU A 141 -6.14 17.22 -3.12
CA GLU A 141 -5.86 18.42 -2.32
C GLU A 141 -6.89 18.68 -1.19
N ASN A 142 -8.09 18.10 -1.32
CA ASN A 142 -9.17 18.24 -0.34
C ASN A 142 -9.24 17.06 0.64
N ALA A 143 -8.46 16.01 0.43
CA ALA A 143 -8.52 14.79 1.21
C ALA A 143 -7.44 14.71 2.30
N LYS A 144 -7.83 14.24 3.48
CA LYS A 144 -6.87 13.71 4.42
C LYS A 144 -6.35 12.38 3.91
N ILE A 145 -5.07 12.10 4.09
CA ILE A 145 -4.45 10.84 3.63
C ILE A 145 -3.94 10.06 4.83
N ILE A 146 -4.40 8.82 4.94
CA ILE A 146 -3.84 7.81 5.84
C ILE A 146 -3.02 6.87 4.97
N HIS A 147 -1.72 6.73 5.24
CA HIS A 147 -0.83 5.87 4.46
C HIS A 147 -0.30 4.73 5.32
N ILE A 148 -0.65 3.51 4.93
CA ILE A 148 -0.20 2.26 5.58
C ILE A 148 0.74 1.55 4.62
N ASP A 149 1.98 1.39 5.02
CA ASP A 149 3.00 0.69 4.24
C ASP A 149 4.03 0.01 5.12
N VAL A 150 4.60 -1.08 4.63
CA VAL A 150 5.68 -1.85 5.26
C VAL A 150 7.05 -1.24 5.02
N ASP A 151 7.16 -0.26 4.14
CA ASP A 151 8.41 0.42 3.81
C ASP A 151 8.38 1.88 4.28
N VAL A 152 9.07 2.12 5.40
CA VAL A 152 9.18 3.47 5.98
C VAL A 152 9.75 4.49 4.97
N ALA A 153 10.57 4.04 4.02
CA ALA A 153 11.15 4.92 3.00
C ALA A 153 10.12 5.44 1.97
N GLU A 154 8.94 4.84 1.89
CA GLU A 154 7.86 5.34 1.04
C GLU A 154 6.97 6.37 1.78
N HIS A 155 7.05 6.43 3.11
CA HIS A 155 6.28 7.39 3.91
C HIS A 155 6.73 8.83 3.65
N GLY A 156 5.80 9.67 3.20
CA GLY A 156 6.06 11.10 2.93
C GLY A 156 6.98 11.40 1.75
N LYS A 157 7.43 10.38 1.02
CA LYS A 157 8.38 10.52 -0.10
C LYS A 157 7.80 11.28 -1.30
N ASN A 158 6.59 10.96 -1.68
CA ASN A 158 5.94 11.54 -2.84
C ASN A 158 4.73 12.40 -2.47
N ILE A 159 3.92 11.94 -1.56
CA ILE A 159 2.73 12.64 -1.04
C ILE A 159 2.83 12.67 0.49
N LEU A 160 2.60 13.82 1.08
CA LEU A 160 2.54 13.96 2.52
C LEU A 160 1.22 13.38 3.02
N ALA A 161 1.31 12.43 3.93
CA ALA A 161 0.14 11.86 4.57
C ALA A 161 -0.10 12.52 5.94
N HIS A 162 -1.38 12.61 6.33
CA HIS A 162 -1.80 13.14 7.62
C HIS A 162 -1.58 12.15 8.75
N LEU A 163 -1.60 10.86 8.41
CA LEU A 163 -1.27 9.77 9.33
C LEU A 163 -0.48 8.70 8.58
N LEU A 164 0.61 8.25 9.17
CA LEU A 164 1.49 7.20 8.65
C LEU A 164 1.42 6.02 9.59
N LEU A 165 1.24 4.83 9.04
CA LEU A 165 1.30 3.59 9.81
C LEU A 165 2.29 2.63 9.15
N PHE A 166 3.24 2.19 9.94
CA PHE A 166 4.19 1.17 9.56
C PHE A 166 3.67 -0.20 10.00
N SER A 167 3.18 -1.00 9.06
CA SER A 167 2.61 -2.33 9.33
C SER A 167 2.67 -3.23 8.10
#